data_378f0bb914559ffb0e52aa6485a1c753
#
_entry.id   378f0bb914559ffb0e52aa6485a1c753
#
_cell.length_a   1.000
_cell.length_b   1.000
_cell.length_c   1.000
_cell.angle_alpha   90.00
_cell.angle_beta   90.00
_cell.angle_gamma   90.00
#
_symmetry.space_group_name_H-M   'P 1'
#
loop_
_entity.id
_entity.type
_entity.pdbx_description
1 polymer ?
#
loop_
_entity_poly.entity_id
_entity_poly.type
_entity_poly.pdbx_seq_one_letter_code
_entity_poly.pdbx_strand_id
1 'polypeptide(L)'
;MSNPLLREIKSIDYLLDLPSAKQLIAISSRDFVRDGLRNILAELRKKIITNQLPQDSNLTEIIEKDLPIYWQNLSNNSLEPVINATGTLLHTNLGRSPLATEALEEINKIASSYSNLEYDLTTGKRGHRDQHCEELLKTLLGCEAAVVVNNNAAAVMLVLDELASGGEAIISRGELIEIGGAFRIPDVMKKSGAVLREVGTTNRTRLSDYETAINENTKVILRVHPSNYRISGFTEKPSLSELVKLSEKHNLVLIEDLGSGCLVDLTPYGVKDEPTAQASITAGVHVITFSGDKMLGGPQAGIIAGKKAYISRIRRNPLLRALRVDKLCYGALAATLRLYQFGTA
;
A
#
# COMPACT_ATOMS: atom_id res chain seq x y z
N MET A 1 35.74 -16.52 41.17
CA MET A 1 36.46 -17.66 40.51
C MET A 1 35.87 -17.80 39.10
N SER A 2 36.72 -17.89 38.05
CA SER A 2 36.22 -18.05 36.69
C SER A 2 35.57 -19.42 36.52
N ASN A 3 34.38 -19.49 36.01
CA ASN A 3 33.64 -20.72 35.74
C ASN A 3 34.50 -21.65 34.84
N PRO A 4 34.77 -22.92 35.23
CA PRO A 4 35.63 -23.84 34.49
C PRO A 4 35.22 -24.04 33.04
N LEU A 5 33.91 -24.00 32.72
CA LEU A 5 33.40 -24.13 31.37
C LEU A 5 33.95 -23.07 30.39
N LEU A 6 34.32 -21.86 30.87
CA LEU A 6 34.90 -20.83 29.99
C LEU A 6 36.24 -21.26 29.37
N ARG A 7 36.98 -22.18 30.05
CA ARG A 7 38.27 -22.72 29.56
C ARG A 7 38.08 -23.85 28.53
N GLU A 8 36.89 -24.44 28.47
CA GLU A 8 36.55 -25.52 27.54
C GLU A 8 36.11 -25.03 26.18
N ILE A 9 35.86 -23.71 26.05
CA ILE A 9 35.50 -23.10 24.79
C ILE A 9 36.63 -23.27 23.78
N LYS A 10 36.37 -24.00 22.69
CA LYS A 10 37.34 -24.25 21.62
C LYS A 10 37.55 -23.00 20.77
N SER A 11 38.70 -22.97 20.05
CA SER A 11 38.99 -21.89 19.10
C SER A 11 38.00 -21.89 17.93
N ILE A 12 37.83 -20.73 17.30
CA ILE A 12 36.97 -20.60 16.11
C ILE A 12 37.46 -21.53 14.99
N ASP A 13 38.77 -21.67 14.79
CA ASP A 13 39.27 -22.55 13.74
C ASP A 13 38.94 -24.02 13.99
N TYR A 14 38.99 -24.48 15.23
CA TYR A 14 38.54 -25.82 15.60
C TYR A 14 37.03 -25.99 15.31
N LEU A 15 36.20 -24.99 15.67
CA LEU A 15 34.77 -25.04 15.46
C LEU A 15 34.36 -24.98 13.99
N LEU A 16 35.16 -24.34 13.14
CA LEU A 16 34.96 -24.33 11.68
C LEU A 16 35.23 -25.69 11.03
N ASP A 17 35.97 -26.57 11.71
CA ASP A 17 36.24 -27.94 11.26
C ASP A 17 35.16 -28.95 11.65
N LEU A 18 34.20 -28.57 12.49
CA LEU A 18 33.07 -29.43 12.88
C LEU A 18 32.22 -29.84 11.67
N PRO A 19 31.60 -31.02 11.70
CA PRO A 19 30.75 -31.48 10.61
C PRO A 19 29.62 -30.50 10.22
N SER A 20 28.94 -29.95 11.20
CA SER A 20 27.87 -28.96 10.98
C SER A 20 28.40 -27.67 10.30
N ALA A 21 29.57 -27.17 10.73
CA ALA A 21 30.17 -26.00 10.14
C ALA A 21 30.64 -26.25 8.70
N LYS A 22 31.27 -27.41 8.42
CA LYS A 22 31.70 -27.79 7.05
C LYS A 22 30.51 -27.90 6.09
N GLN A 23 29.40 -28.48 6.52
CA GLN A 23 28.17 -28.57 5.73
C GLN A 23 27.65 -27.18 5.37
N LEU A 24 27.62 -26.24 6.34
CA LEU A 24 27.17 -24.89 6.12
C LEU A 24 28.13 -24.07 5.23
N ILE A 25 29.44 -24.26 5.37
CA ILE A 25 30.43 -23.63 4.49
C ILE A 25 30.27 -24.06 3.03
N ALA A 26 29.87 -25.31 2.78
CA ALA A 26 29.63 -25.81 1.43
C ALA A 26 28.47 -25.12 0.71
N ILE A 27 27.50 -24.58 1.44
CA ILE A 27 26.31 -23.90 0.90
C ILE A 27 26.32 -22.39 1.14
N SER A 28 27.37 -21.86 1.78
CA SER A 28 27.49 -20.43 2.10
C SER A 28 28.95 -19.96 2.03
N SER A 29 29.36 -19.00 2.83
CA SER A 29 30.76 -18.59 2.96
C SER A 29 31.36 -18.95 4.31
N ARG A 30 32.69 -19.25 4.33
CA ARG A 30 33.42 -19.50 5.56
C ARG A 30 33.30 -18.32 6.54
N ASP A 31 33.35 -17.10 6.05
CA ASP A 31 33.25 -15.89 6.87
C ASP A 31 31.88 -15.78 7.56
N PHE A 32 30.84 -16.11 6.86
CA PHE A 32 29.48 -16.11 7.44
C PHE A 32 29.34 -17.13 8.58
N VAL A 33 29.83 -18.38 8.36
CA VAL A 33 29.79 -19.42 9.39
C VAL A 33 30.68 -19.05 10.59
N ARG A 34 31.84 -18.45 10.35
CA ARG A 34 32.71 -17.94 11.41
C ARG A 34 32.02 -16.89 12.27
N ASP A 35 31.31 -15.95 11.67
CA ASP A 35 30.63 -14.89 12.40
C ASP A 35 29.40 -15.43 13.15
N GLY A 36 28.70 -16.43 12.61
CA GLY A 36 27.67 -17.19 13.31
C GLY A 36 28.20 -17.90 14.56
N LEU A 37 29.34 -18.59 14.42
CA LEU A 37 30.00 -19.22 15.56
C LEU A 37 30.43 -18.20 16.63
N ARG A 38 30.91 -17.01 16.24
CA ARG A 38 31.25 -15.93 17.19
C ARG A 38 30.02 -15.48 17.98
N ASN A 39 28.85 -15.35 17.33
CA ASN A 39 27.61 -14.96 17.99
C ASN A 39 27.13 -16.05 18.96
N ILE A 40 27.16 -17.31 18.55
CA ILE A 40 26.81 -18.45 19.42
C ILE A 40 27.75 -18.49 20.64
N LEU A 41 29.04 -18.33 20.43
CA LEU A 41 30.01 -18.29 21.53
C LEU A 41 29.80 -17.11 22.48
N ALA A 42 29.38 -15.96 21.98
CA ALA A 42 29.08 -14.80 22.82
C ALA A 42 27.86 -15.10 23.73
N GLU A 43 26.80 -15.69 23.17
CA GLU A 43 25.63 -16.11 23.96
C GLU A 43 25.97 -17.24 24.95
N LEU A 44 26.75 -18.23 24.56
CA LEU A 44 27.22 -19.28 25.45
C LEU A 44 28.05 -18.72 26.63
N ARG A 45 28.99 -17.80 26.37
CA ARG A 45 29.74 -17.13 27.44
C ARG A 45 28.80 -16.42 28.42
N LYS A 46 27.78 -15.73 27.92
CA LYS A 46 26.79 -15.06 28.75
C LYS A 46 26.02 -16.08 29.63
N LYS A 47 25.56 -17.18 29.04
CA LYS A 47 24.86 -18.26 29.78
C LYS A 47 25.76 -18.90 30.84
N ILE A 48 27.05 -19.11 30.57
CA ILE A 48 28.04 -19.63 31.52
C ILE A 48 28.27 -18.66 32.69
N ILE A 49 28.43 -17.37 32.39
CA ILE A 49 28.67 -16.34 33.43
C ILE A 49 27.44 -16.19 34.33
N THR A 50 26.25 -16.32 33.79
CA THR A 50 24.99 -16.24 34.55
C THR A 50 24.56 -17.55 35.18
N ASN A 51 25.41 -18.57 35.15
CA ASN A 51 25.14 -19.93 35.68
C ASN A 51 23.84 -20.58 35.12
N GLN A 52 23.51 -20.30 33.87
CA GLN A 52 22.35 -20.87 33.18
C GLN A 52 22.64 -22.22 32.48
N LEU A 53 23.89 -22.69 32.52
CA LEU A 53 24.28 -23.98 31.98
C LEU A 53 24.79 -24.90 33.11
N PRO A 54 24.44 -26.20 33.07
CA PRO A 54 25.04 -27.23 33.97
C PRO A 54 26.53 -27.28 33.79
N GLN A 55 27.27 -27.60 34.87
CA GLN A 55 28.74 -27.62 34.84
C GLN A 55 29.35 -28.77 34.01
N ASP A 56 28.57 -29.80 33.74
CA ASP A 56 28.91 -30.97 32.92
C ASP A 56 28.47 -30.82 31.44
N SER A 57 28.07 -29.65 31.03
CA SER A 57 27.58 -29.38 29.63
C SER A 57 28.67 -29.57 28.61
N ASN A 58 28.43 -30.35 27.57
CA ASN A 58 29.31 -30.47 26.41
C ASN A 58 29.11 -29.26 25.47
N LEU A 59 30.00 -28.26 25.58
CA LEU A 59 29.86 -27.02 24.79
C LEU A 59 29.99 -27.26 23.28
N THR A 60 30.79 -28.23 22.83
CA THR A 60 30.93 -28.55 21.41
C THR A 60 29.65 -29.10 20.83
N GLU A 61 28.99 -30.00 21.57
CA GLU A 61 27.72 -30.58 21.15
C GLU A 61 26.59 -29.51 21.09
N ILE A 62 26.57 -28.59 22.07
CA ILE A 62 25.65 -27.45 22.04
C ILE A 62 25.88 -26.60 20.79
N ILE A 63 27.16 -26.29 20.46
CA ILE A 63 27.48 -25.50 19.29
C ILE A 63 27.10 -26.22 17.98
N GLU A 64 27.36 -27.52 17.88
CA GLU A 64 26.97 -28.32 16.71
C GLU A 64 25.45 -28.36 16.51
N LYS A 65 24.69 -28.39 17.58
CA LYS A 65 23.23 -28.31 17.54
C LYS A 65 22.72 -26.91 17.24
N ASP A 66 23.29 -25.88 17.84
CA ASP A 66 22.81 -24.51 17.73
C ASP A 66 23.19 -23.84 16.39
N LEU A 67 24.31 -24.25 15.77
CA LEU A 67 24.80 -23.65 14.54
C LEU A 67 23.84 -23.85 13.35
N PRO A 68 23.28 -25.03 13.08
CA PRO A 68 22.25 -25.19 12.04
C PRO A 68 20.97 -24.41 12.33
N ILE A 69 20.55 -24.34 13.59
CA ILE A 69 19.38 -23.57 14.00
C ILE A 69 19.61 -22.07 13.77
N TYR A 70 20.78 -21.55 14.17
CA TYR A 70 21.19 -20.18 13.92
C TYR A 70 21.17 -19.86 12.43
N TRP A 71 21.72 -20.76 11.59
CA TRP A 71 21.70 -20.64 10.14
C TRP A 71 20.26 -20.62 9.61
N GLN A 72 19.43 -21.56 10.02
CA GLN A 72 18.05 -21.67 9.58
C GLN A 72 17.26 -20.39 9.89
N ASN A 73 17.42 -19.85 11.09
CA ASN A 73 16.77 -18.58 11.49
C ASN A 73 17.19 -17.39 10.65
N LEU A 74 18.44 -17.36 10.13
CA LEU A 74 18.94 -16.30 9.26
C LEU A 74 18.60 -16.53 7.78
N SER A 75 18.48 -17.79 7.38
CA SER A 75 18.24 -18.18 5.98
C SER A 75 16.75 -18.17 5.62
N ASN A 76 15.88 -18.36 6.59
CA ASN A 76 14.45 -18.34 6.38
C ASN A 76 13.97 -16.91 6.10
N ASN A 77 13.09 -16.77 5.11
CA ASN A 77 12.36 -15.54 4.92
C ASN A 77 11.42 -15.31 6.11
N SER A 78 11.38 -14.08 6.62
CA SER A 78 10.44 -13.71 7.68
C SER A 78 9.00 -13.56 7.19
N LEU A 79 8.82 -13.39 5.88
CA LEU A 79 7.52 -13.28 5.24
C LEU A 79 7.09 -14.66 4.73
N GLU A 80 6.04 -15.21 5.33
CA GLU A 80 5.55 -16.55 5.03
C GLU A 80 4.06 -16.53 4.65
N PRO A 81 3.62 -17.44 3.76
CA PRO A 81 2.21 -17.64 3.48
C PRO A 81 1.46 -18.08 4.73
N VAL A 82 0.27 -17.51 4.94
CA VAL A 82 -0.61 -17.87 6.06
C VAL A 82 -2.02 -18.19 5.57
N ILE A 83 -2.76 -18.96 6.35
CA ILE A 83 -4.18 -19.23 6.10
C ILE A 83 -5.00 -18.12 6.77
N ASN A 84 -5.78 -17.39 5.98
CA ASN A 84 -6.70 -16.40 6.52
C ASN A 84 -7.96 -17.07 7.06
N ALA A 85 -8.06 -17.21 8.37
CA ALA A 85 -9.22 -17.72 9.09
C ALA A 85 -9.92 -16.64 9.94
N THR A 86 -9.74 -15.35 9.60
CA THR A 86 -10.25 -14.21 10.39
C THR A 86 -11.72 -13.88 10.12
N GLY A 87 -12.30 -14.35 9.01
CA GLY A 87 -13.61 -13.92 8.52
C GLY A 87 -13.60 -12.61 7.75
N THR A 88 -12.43 -11.96 7.57
CA THR A 88 -12.26 -10.73 6.81
C THR A 88 -11.44 -10.99 5.55
N LEU A 89 -12.04 -10.88 4.35
CA LEU A 89 -11.37 -11.18 3.08
C LEU A 89 -10.17 -10.26 2.83
N LEU A 90 -10.36 -8.94 2.97
CA LEU A 90 -9.32 -7.94 2.73
C LEU A 90 -8.65 -7.51 4.04
N HIS A 91 -8.07 -8.49 4.75
CA HIS A 91 -7.46 -8.23 6.05
C HIS A 91 -6.13 -7.48 5.91
N THR A 92 -6.03 -6.28 6.47
CA THR A 92 -4.88 -5.37 6.33
C THR A 92 -3.55 -6.02 6.75
N ASN A 93 -3.55 -6.74 7.89
CA ASN A 93 -2.33 -7.35 8.43
C ASN A 93 -1.92 -8.66 7.74
N LEU A 94 -2.77 -9.18 6.85
CA LEU A 94 -2.53 -10.41 6.08
C LEU A 94 -2.26 -10.14 4.60
N GLY A 95 -1.88 -8.90 4.24
CA GLY A 95 -1.46 -8.54 2.89
C GLY A 95 -2.59 -8.13 1.95
N ARG A 96 -3.84 -8.04 2.43
CA ARG A 96 -5.03 -7.66 1.65
C ARG A 96 -5.38 -8.64 0.53
N SER A 97 -5.60 -8.16 -0.71
CA SER A 97 -6.01 -9.00 -1.82
C SER A 97 -4.84 -9.83 -2.38
N PRO A 98 -4.99 -11.16 -2.50
CA PRO A 98 -4.08 -11.96 -3.32
C PRO A 98 -4.16 -11.54 -4.79
N LEU A 99 -3.05 -11.66 -5.52
CA LEU A 99 -3.00 -11.39 -6.95
C LEU A 99 -3.54 -12.57 -7.75
N ALA A 100 -4.19 -12.28 -8.88
CA ALA A 100 -4.57 -13.29 -9.86
C ALA A 100 -3.32 -13.95 -10.49
N THR A 101 -3.48 -15.18 -11.01
CA THR A 101 -2.40 -15.94 -11.64
C THR A 101 -1.76 -15.16 -12.78
N GLU A 102 -2.56 -14.51 -13.61
CA GLU A 102 -2.10 -13.72 -14.76
C GLU A 102 -1.23 -12.52 -14.32
N ALA A 103 -1.53 -11.94 -13.17
CA ALA A 103 -0.72 -10.86 -12.59
C ALA A 103 0.64 -11.39 -12.09
N LEU A 104 0.66 -12.58 -11.48
CA LEU A 104 1.90 -13.24 -11.03
C LEU A 104 2.78 -13.64 -12.20
N GLU A 105 2.19 -14.16 -13.29
CA GLU A 105 2.90 -14.50 -14.52
C GLU A 105 3.54 -13.27 -15.16
N GLU A 106 2.79 -12.15 -15.23
CA GLU A 106 3.32 -10.91 -15.79
C GLU A 106 4.44 -10.31 -14.91
N ILE A 107 4.32 -10.39 -13.56
CA ILE A 107 5.42 -10.02 -12.66
C ILE A 107 6.68 -10.83 -12.98
N ASN A 108 6.58 -12.14 -13.06
CA ASN A 108 7.72 -13.02 -13.35
C ASN A 108 8.39 -12.68 -14.68
N LYS A 109 7.61 -12.45 -15.72
CA LYS A 109 8.08 -12.06 -17.05
C LYS A 109 8.82 -10.72 -17.03
N ILE A 110 8.23 -9.69 -16.39
CA ILE A 110 8.81 -8.34 -16.34
C ILE A 110 10.00 -8.27 -15.37
N ALA A 111 9.98 -9.04 -14.27
CA ALA A 111 11.06 -9.07 -13.30
C ALA A 111 12.36 -9.63 -13.88
N SER A 112 12.27 -10.70 -14.66
CA SER A 112 13.42 -11.44 -15.19
C SER A 112 14.11 -10.78 -16.38
N SER A 113 13.61 -9.62 -16.89
CA SER A 113 14.12 -8.99 -18.10
C SER A 113 14.19 -7.46 -18.01
N TYR A 114 14.89 -6.85 -18.98
CA TYR A 114 14.70 -5.42 -19.26
C TYR A 114 13.29 -5.17 -19.79
N SER A 115 12.73 -3.99 -19.54
CA SER A 115 11.40 -3.62 -19.99
C SER A 115 11.35 -2.19 -20.53
N ASN A 116 10.35 -1.92 -21.32
CA ASN A 116 10.09 -0.62 -21.94
C ASN A 116 9.38 0.37 -20.97
N LEU A 117 9.64 0.27 -19.67
CA LEU A 117 8.93 1.04 -18.61
C LEU A 117 8.81 2.55 -18.92
N GLU A 118 9.89 3.16 -19.39
CA GLU A 118 9.93 4.57 -19.83
C GLU A 118 10.45 4.70 -21.26
N TYR A 119 10.17 3.72 -22.12
CA TYR A 119 10.65 3.70 -23.48
C TYR A 119 9.51 3.37 -24.45
N ASP A 120 9.25 4.23 -25.39
CA ASP A 120 8.28 4.01 -26.45
C ASP A 120 8.96 3.23 -27.61
N LEU A 121 8.54 1.98 -27.78
CA LEU A 121 9.09 1.08 -28.79
C LEU A 121 8.77 1.52 -30.22
N THR A 122 7.72 2.30 -30.43
CA THR A 122 7.30 2.79 -31.75
C THR A 122 8.14 3.95 -32.22
N THR A 123 8.37 4.89 -31.30
CA THR A 123 9.08 6.14 -31.63
C THR A 123 10.58 6.12 -31.29
N GLY A 124 11.03 5.12 -30.52
CA GLY A 124 12.40 5.04 -30.02
C GLY A 124 12.78 6.13 -29.02
N LYS A 125 11.79 6.79 -28.41
CA LYS A 125 11.98 7.92 -27.49
C LYS A 125 11.56 7.55 -26.07
N ARG A 126 11.90 8.42 -25.11
CA ARG A 126 11.46 8.30 -23.74
C ARG A 126 9.94 8.47 -23.65
N GLY A 127 9.26 7.46 -23.08
CA GLY A 127 7.84 7.46 -22.75
C GLY A 127 7.56 7.78 -21.28
N HIS A 128 6.28 7.75 -20.91
CA HIS A 128 5.80 7.88 -19.55
C HIS A 128 5.39 6.51 -18.99
N ARG A 129 5.67 6.25 -17.72
CA ARG A 129 5.30 4.97 -17.06
C ARG A 129 3.80 4.71 -17.09
N ASP A 130 3.00 5.76 -16.90
CA ASP A 130 1.54 5.66 -16.81
C ASP A 130 0.90 5.06 -18.07
N GLN A 131 1.54 5.19 -19.25
CA GLN A 131 1.05 4.64 -20.51
C GLN A 131 0.68 3.16 -20.44
N HIS A 132 1.32 2.39 -19.53
CA HIS A 132 1.07 0.97 -19.37
C HIS A 132 -0.28 0.63 -18.72
N CYS A 133 -0.88 1.58 -17.98
CA CYS A 133 -2.16 1.41 -17.31
C CYS A 133 -3.19 2.48 -17.67
N GLU A 134 -2.77 3.67 -18.16
CA GLU A 134 -3.66 4.82 -18.36
C GLU A 134 -4.81 4.49 -19.33
N GLU A 135 -4.51 3.88 -20.50
CA GLU A 135 -5.55 3.58 -21.47
C GLU A 135 -6.53 2.50 -20.99
N LEU A 136 -6.04 1.52 -20.22
CA LEU A 136 -6.91 0.52 -19.56
C LEU A 136 -7.85 1.19 -18.54
N LEU A 137 -7.30 2.06 -17.70
CA LEU A 137 -8.08 2.80 -16.71
C LEU A 137 -9.10 3.74 -17.37
N LYS A 138 -8.72 4.45 -18.43
CA LYS A 138 -9.64 5.31 -19.19
C LYS A 138 -10.80 4.51 -19.74
N THR A 139 -10.53 3.36 -20.34
CA THR A 139 -11.55 2.49 -20.91
C THR A 139 -12.48 1.92 -19.85
N LEU A 140 -11.93 1.42 -18.74
CA LEU A 140 -12.70 0.79 -17.67
C LEU A 140 -13.52 1.79 -16.85
N LEU A 141 -12.98 2.98 -16.60
CA LEU A 141 -13.61 3.99 -15.75
C LEU A 141 -14.46 5.01 -16.52
N GLY A 142 -14.24 5.15 -17.83
CA GLY A 142 -14.82 6.23 -18.63
C GLY A 142 -14.23 7.61 -18.30
N CYS A 143 -13.00 7.68 -17.76
CA CYS A 143 -12.33 8.92 -17.39
C CYS A 143 -11.45 9.46 -18.53
N GLU A 144 -11.09 10.76 -18.46
CA GLU A 144 -10.26 11.41 -19.50
C GLU A 144 -8.76 11.10 -19.34
N ALA A 145 -8.30 10.92 -18.11
CA ALA A 145 -6.89 10.62 -17.80
C ALA A 145 -6.76 9.91 -16.45
N ALA A 146 -5.64 9.19 -16.25
CA ALA A 146 -5.33 8.55 -14.99
C ALA A 146 -3.81 8.52 -14.74
N VAL A 147 -3.41 8.46 -13.48
CA VAL A 147 -2.04 8.29 -13.03
C VAL A 147 -1.99 7.31 -11.86
N VAL A 148 -0.89 6.57 -11.74
CA VAL A 148 -0.71 5.54 -10.72
C VAL A 148 0.43 5.91 -9.79
N VAL A 149 0.17 5.84 -8.48
CA VAL A 149 1.14 6.05 -7.39
C VAL A 149 1.20 4.83 -6.48
N ASN A 150 2.13 4.80 -5.53
CA ASN A 150 2.45 3.61 -4.74
C ASN A 150 1.35 3.14 -3.76
N ASN A 151 0.43 3.99 -3.36
CA ASN A 151 -0.77 3.62 -2.58
C ASN A 151 -1.80 4.76 -2.56
N ASN A 152 -3.01 4.48 -2.06
CA ASN A 152 -4.08 5.47 -2.05
C ASN A 152 -3.83 6.65 -1.09
N ALA A 153 -3.12 6.45 0.01
CA ALA A 153 -2.73 7.55 0.91
C ALA A 153 -1.84 8.57 0.18
N ALA A 154 -0.90 8.10 -0.62
CA ALA A 154 -0.07 8.93 -1.50
C ALA A 154 -0.90 9.61 -2.61
N ALA A 155 -1.92 8.92 -3.14
CA ALA A 155 -2.84 9.51 -4.12
C ALA A 155 -3.59 10.69 -3.52
N VAL A 156 -4.23 10.53 -2.37
CA VAL A 156 -4.95 11.61 -1.67
C VAL A 156 -4.01 12.77 -1.33
N MET A 157 -2.82 12.47 -0.79
CA MET A 157 -1.83 13.50 -0.45
C MET A 157 -1.39 14.30 -1.67
N LEU A 158 -1.06 13.63 -2.77
CA LEU A 158 -0.62 14.27 -4.02
C LEU A 158 -1.72 15.12 -4.66
N VAL A 159 -2.96 14.62 -4.67
CA VAL A 159 -4.12 15.35 -5.19
C VAL A 159 -4.37 16.62 -4.39
N LEU A 160 -4.34 16.53 -3.06
CA LEU A 160 -4.55 17.68 -2.18
C LEU A 160 -3.39 18.68 -2.23
N ASP A 161 -2.15 18.21 -2.31
CA ASP A 161 -0.97 19.06 -2.48
C ASP A 161 -1.07 19.90 -3.76
N GLU A 162 -1.47 19.28 -4.87
CA GLU A 162 -1.60 19.99 -6.16
C GLU A 162 -2.82 20.91 -6.25
N LEU A 163 -3.97 20.47 -5.70
CA LEU A 163 -5.25 21.13 -5.94
C LEU A 163 -5.76 22.00 -4.78
N ALA A 164 -5.28 21.76 -3.55
CA ALA A 164 -5.77 22.42 -2.35
C ALA A 164 -4.70 23.13 -1.51
N SER A 165 -3.41 22.94 -1.78
CA SER A 165 -2.33 23.53 -0.99
C SER A 165 -2.47 25.05 -0.87
N GLY A 166 -2.36 25.56 0.37
CA GLY A 166 -2.54 26.98 0.71
C GLY A 166 -3.98 27.48 0.63
N GLY A 167 -4.98 26.59 0.49
CA GLY A 167 -6.40 26.92 0.51
C GLY A 167 -7.21 25.90 1.32
N GLU A 168 -8.51 26.15 1.45
CA GLU A 168 -9.42 25.30 2.21
C GLU A 168 -9.93 24.12 1.37
N ALA A 169 -9.96 22.94 1.99
CA ALA A 169 -10.69 21.78 1.50
C ALA A 169 -11.85 21.48 2.46
N ILE A 170 -13.07 21.59 1.97
CA ILE A 170 -14.29 21.34 2.75
C ILE A 170 -14.57 19.85 2.78
N ILE A 171 -14.80 19.29 3.97
CA ILE A 171 -15.13 17.87 4.18
C ILE A 171 -16.18 17.72 5.28
N SER A 172 -17.05 16.72 5.15
CA SER A 172 -18.01 16.36 6.20
C SER A 172 -17.29 15.79 7.43
N ARG A 173 -17.70 16.18 8.65
CA ARG A 173 -17.21 15.57 9.89
C ARG A 173 -17.44 14.06 9.95
N GLY A 174 -18.52 13.57 9.37
CA GLY A 174 -18.80 12.13 9.25
C GLY A 174 -17.88 11.38 8.31
N GLU A 175 -17.00 12.08 7.57
CA GLU A 175 -16.04 11.52 6.61
C GLU A 175 -14.57 11.69 7.04
N LEU A 176 -14.34 12.19 8.27
CA LEU A 176 -13.00 12.28 8.88
C LEU A 176 -12.58 10.91 9.43
N ILE A 177 -12.22 10.04 8.50
CA ILE A 177 -11.94 8.63 8.80
C ILE A 177 -10.52 8.41 9.32
N GLU A 178 -10.37 7.35 10.13
CA GLU A 178 -9.10 6.70 10.45
C GLU A 178 -9.10 5.27 9.89
N ILE A 179 -8.07 4.91 9.15
CA ILE A 179 -7.89 3.59 8.57
C ILE A 179 -6.56 3.00 9.09
N GLY A 180 -6.49 1.70 9.25
CA GLY A 180 -5.42 0.90 9.83
C GLY A 180 -4.03 1.55 9.89
N GLY A 181 -3.37 1.44 11.05
CA GLY A 181 -2.04 2.02 11.26
C GLY A 181 -2.02 3.54 11.49
N ALA A 182 -3.14 4.11 11.97
CA ALA A 182 -3.27 5.55 12.27
C ALA A 182 -3.24 6.49 11.04
N PHE A 183 -3.64 6.02 9.86
CA PHE A 183 -3.89 6.90 8.72
C PHE A 183 -5.17 7.71 8.95
N ARG A 184 -5.04 9.03 9.10
CA ARG A 184 -6.14 9.97 9.33
C ARG A 184 -6.21 10.99 8.22
N ILE A 185 -7.38 11.20 7.65
CA ILE A 185 -7.60 12.22 6.61
C ILE A 185 -7.13 13.61 7.06
N PRO A 186 -7.43 14.10 8.27
CA PRO A 186 -6.94 15.40 8.73
C PRO A 186 -5.40 15.54 8.71
N ASP A 187 -4.69 14.46 9.06
CA ASP A 187 -3.22 14.49 9.10
C ASP A 187 -2.64 14.54 7.68
N VAL A 188 -3.25 13.83 6.74
CA VAL A 188 -2.88 13.88 5.32
C VAL A 188 -3.15 15.27 4.73
N MET A 189 -4.32 15.85 5.01
CA MET A 189 -4.66 17.22 4.59
C MET A 189 -3.63 18.23 5.09
N LYS A 190 -3.29 18.18 6.37
CA LYS A 190 -2.27 19.04 6.96
C LYS A 190 -0.90 18.87 6.29
N LYS A 191 -0.51 17.64 5.97
CA LYS A 191 0.77 17.34 5.29
C LYS A 191 0.80 17.81 3.83
N SER A 192 -0.34 17.81 3.15
CA SER A 192 -0.47 18.32 1.79
C SER A 192 -0.54 19.86 1.71
N GLY A 193 -0.51 20.55 2.82
CA GLY A 193 -0.66 22.01 2.86
C GLY A 193 -2.10 22.51 2.67
N ALA A 194 -3.08 21.62 2.59
CA ALA A 194 -4.50 21.98 2.56
C ALA A 194 -5.00 22.35 3.95
N VAL A 195 -5.83 23.37 4.04
CA VAL A 195 -6.50 23.78 5.27
C VAL A 195 -7.80 23.01 5.41
N LEU A 196 -7.93 22.25 6.49
CA LEU A 196 -9.15 21.49 6.79
C LEU A 196 -10.30 22.45 7.15
N ARG A 197 -11.42 22.34 6.42
CA ARG A 197 -12.68 23.00 6.71
C ARG A 197 -13.78 21.97 6.94
N GLU A 198 -14.10 21.70 8.21
CA GLU A 198 -15.11 20.71 8.58
C GLU A 198 -16.54 21.29 8.48
N VAL A 199 -17.48 20.48 7.96
CA VAL A 199 -18.90 20.86 7.88
C VAL A 199 -19.80 19.77 8.46
N GLY A 200 -21.01 20.17 8.86
CA GLY A 200 -22.01 19.30 9.45
C GLY A 200 -21.61 18.72 10.81
N THR A 201 -22.14 17.54 11.10
CA THR A 201 -21.89 16.78 12.34
C THR A 201 -21.49 15.34 12.00
N THR A 202 -21.20 14.53 13.02
CA THR A 202 -20.78 13.12 12.83
C THR A 202 -21.75 12.30 12.00
N ASN A 203 -23.05 12.48 12.21
CA ASN A 203 -24.10 11.66 11.58
C ASN A 203 -24.95 12.44 10.56
N ARG A 204 -24.85 13.76 10.52
CA ARG A 204 -25.66 14.58 9.60
C ARG A 204 -24.83 15.70 8.99
N THR A 205 -24.82 15.73 7.68
CA THR A 205 -24.28 16.84 6.89
C THR A 205 -25.24 17.13 5.74
N ARG A 206 -25.66 18.37 5.59
CA ARG A 206 -26.56 18.85 4.56
C ARG A 206 -25.80 19.60 3.49
N LEU A 207 -26.39 19.72 2.31
CA LEU A 207 -25.81 20.52 1.23
C LEU A 207 -25.60 21.98 1.65
N SER A 208 -26.52 22.54 2.46
CA SER A 208 -26.41 23.89 3.02
C SER A 208 -25.20 24.09 3.93
N ASP A 209 -24.73 23.04 4.59
CA ASP A 209 -23.55 23.12 5.45
C ASP A 209 -22.27 23.35 4.60
N TYR A 210 -22.19 22.68 3.43
CA TYR A 210 -21.13 22.91 2.46
C TYR A 210 -21.24 24.32 1.87
N GLU A 211 -22.43 24.70 1.39
CA GLU A 211 -22.66 26.00 0.73
C GLU A 211 -22.33 27.19 1.65
N THR A 212 -22.71 27.11 2.93
CA THR A 212 -22.41 28.16 3.93
C THR A 212 -20.92 28.26 4.26
N ALA A 213 -20.17 27.15 4.14
CA ALA A 213 -18.75 27.11 4.44
C ALA A 213 -17.86 27.61 3.30
N ILE A 214 -18.38 27.69 2.06
CA ILE A 214 -17.65 28.18 0.89
C ILE A 214 -17.29 29.65 1.06
N ASN A 215 -16.01 29.96 0.83
CA ASN A 215 -15.48 31.34 0.86
C ASN A 215 -14.34 31.49 -0.19
N GLU A 216 -13.70 32.64 -0.23
CA GLU A 216 -12.65 32.97 -1.21
C GLU A 216 -11.39 32.08 -1.09
N ASN A 217 -11.16 31.44 0.06
CA ASN A 217 -10.03 30.55 0.28
C ASN A 217 -10.35 29.09 -0.10
N THR A 218 -11.63 28.78 -0.35
CA THR A 218 -12.07 27.43 -0.68
C THR A 218 -11.58 27.01 -2.06
N LYS A 219 -10.89 25.90 -2.17
CA LYS A 219 -10.40 25.34 -3.44
C LYS A 219 -11.07 24.00 -3.79
N VAL A 220 -11.37 23.19 -2.79
CA VAL A 220 -11.78 21.80 -2.98
C VAL A 220 -12.96 21.45 -2.08
N ILE A 221 -13.88 20.67 -2.61
CA ILE A 221 -14.81 19.85 -1.82
C ILE A 221 -14.24 18.43 -1.84
N LEU A 222 -13.92 17.89 -0.67
CA LEU A 222 -13.43 16.51 -0.51
C LEU A 222 -14.55 15.65 0.04
N ARG A 223 -14.85 14.57 -0.66
CA ARG A 223 -15.71 13.49 -0.20
C ARG A 223 -14.87 12.26 0.07
N VAL A 224 -15.10 11.58 1.19
CA VAL A 224 -14.39 10.35 1.54
C VAL A 224 -15.40 9.25 1.84
N HIS A 225 -15.28 8.12 1.14
CA HIS A 225 -16.12 6.96 1.37
C HIS A 225 -15.67 6.20 2.63
N PRO A 226 -16.57 6.02 3.64
CA PRO A 226 -16.23 5.31 4.87
C PRO A 226 -16.26 3.79 4.64
N SER A 227 -15.22 3.23 4.00
CA SER A 227 -15.15 1.82 3.61
C SER A 227 -14.99 0.83 4.76
N ASN A 228 -14.64 1.29 5.98
CA ASN A 228 -14.32 0.45 7.13
C ASN A 228 -15.29 0.58 8.33
N TYR A 229 -16.30 1.44 8.22
CA TYR A 229 -17.35 1.58 9.23
C TYR A 229 -18.66 2.04 8.60
N ARG A 230 -19.75 1.89 9.34
CA ARG A 230 -21.07 2.35 8.94
C ARG A 230 -21.73 3.12 10.08
N ILE A 231 -22.30 4.30 9.77
CA ILE A 231 -23.18 5.03 10.67
C ILE A 231 -24.61 4.73 10.27
N SER A 232 -25.43 4.27 11.22
CA SER A 232 -26.83 3.94 11.02
C SER A 232 -27.73 4.71 11.97
N GLY A 233 -29.02 4.84 11.67
CA GLY A 233 -30.00 5.57 12.46
C GLY A 233 -30.35 6.92 11.81
N PHE A 234 -30.37 7.99 12.59
CA PHE A 234 -30.70 9.34 12.10
C PHE A 234 -29.51 9.97 11.36
N THR A 235 -29.27 9.50 10.14
CA THR A 235 -28.16 9.95 9.29
C THR A 235 -28.68 10.74 8.09
N GLU A 236 -27.85 11.69 7.61
CA GLU A 236 -28.12 12.48 6.40
C GLU A 236 -26.79 12.89 5.77
N LYS A 237 -26.67 12.72 4.45
CA LYS A 237 -25.51 13.19 3.68
C LYS A 237 -25.96 13.63 2.28
N PRO A 238 -25.36 14.66 1.68
CA PRO A 238 -25.64 15.05 0.32
C PRO A 238 -25.34 13.90 -0.65
N SER A 239 -26.14 13.79 -1.68
CA SER A 239 -25.82 12.89 -2.81
C SER A 239 -24.60 13.41 -3.58
N LEU A 240 -23.94 12.51 -4.30
CA LEU A 240 -22.79 12.89 -5.13
C LEU A 240 -23.19 13.93 -6.20
N SER A 241 -24.37 13.76 -6.80
CA SER A 241 -24.90 14.70 -7.82
C SER A 241 -25.18 16.10 -7.26
N GLU A 242 -25.58 16.22 -5.99
CA GLU A 242 -25.76 17.53 -5.34
C GLU A 242 -24.41 18.21 -5.12
N LEU A 243 -23.39 17.46 -4.68
CA LEU A 243 -22.02 17.99 -4.51
C LEU A 243 -21.38 18.38 -5.84
N VAL A 244 -21.62 17.63 -6.92
CA VAL A 244 -21.17 17.99 -8.27
C VAL A 244 -21.76 19.34 -8.68
N LYS A 245 -23.09 19.50 -8.59
CA LYS A 245 -23.77 20.77 -8.92
C LYS A 245 -23.27 21.93 -8.07
N LEU A 246 -23.04 21.71 -6.77
CA LEU A 246 -22.51 22.73 -5.88
C LEU A 246 -21.08 23.14 -6.29
N SER A 247 -20.23 22.17 -6.59
CA SER A 247 -18.86 22.42 -7.01
C SER A 247 -18.80 23.21 -8.33
N GLU A 248 -19.67 22.86 -9.30
CA GLU A 248 -19.78 23.58 -10.57
C GLU A 248 -20.29 25.02 -10.36
N LYS A 249 -21.32 25.21 -9.53
CA LYS A 249 -21.89 26.53 -9.20
C LYS A 249 -20.83 27.50 -8.65
N HIS A 250 -19.88 26.98 -7.84
CA HIS A 250 -18.85 27.77 -7.17
C HIS A 250 -17.46 27.66 -7.81
N ASN A 251 -17.36 26.98 -8.97
CA ASN A 251 -16.10 26.74 -9.68
C ASN A 251 -15.02 26.09 -8.78
N LEU A 252 -15.44 25.13 -7.95
CA LEU A 252 -14.59 24.36 -7.05
C LEU A 252 -14.27 22.99 -7.65
N VAL A 253 -13.20 22.36 -7.17
CA VAL A 253 -12.85 20.98 -7.54
C VAL A 253 -13.51 20.02 -6.56
N LEU A 254 -14.32 19.07 -7.09
CA LEU A 254 -14.83 17.96 -6.29
C LEU A 254 -13.87 16.77 -6.43
N ILE A 255 -13.34 16.32 -5.30
CA ILE A 255 -12.50 15.13 -5.18
C ILE A 255 -13.28 14.08 -4.41
N GLU A 256 -13.25 12.82 -4.86
CA GLU A 256 -13.81 11.71 -4.11
C GLU A 256 -12.75 10.64 -3.85
N ASP A 257 -12.46 10.39 -2.57
CA ASP A 257 -11.65 9.26 -2.12
C ASP A 257 -12.55 8.05 -1.86
N LEU A 258 -12.54 7.10 -2.80
CA LEU A 258 -13.32 5.86 -2.71
C LEU A 258 -12.66 4.82 -1.80
N GLY A 259 -11.36 4.84 -1.71
CA GLY A 259 -10.59 3.92 -0.88
C GLY A 259 -10.58 2.46 -1.35
N SER A 260 -11.74 1.87 -1.62
CA SER A 260 -11.90 0.43 -1.91
C SER A 260 -11.49 0.00 -3.32
N GLY A 261 -11.72 0.84 -4.32
CA GLY A 261 -11.39 0.53 -5.72
C GLY A 261 -12.31 -0.50 -6.38
N CYS A 262 -13.60 -0.47 -6.03
CA CYS A 262 -14.59 -1.35 -6.63
C CYS A 262 -14.89 -0.92 -8.08
N LEU A 263 -14.80 -1.86 -9.03
CA LEU A 263 -15.10 -1.65 -10.45
C LEU A 263 -16.35 -2.41 -10.92
N VAL A 264 -16.95 -3.26 -10.09
CA VAL A 264 -18.12 -4.05 -10.44
C VAL A 264 -19.24 -3.80 -9.44
N ASP A 265 -20.49 -3.88 -9.89
CA ASP A 265 -21.63 -3.83 -8.97
C ASP A 265 -21.65 -5.10 -8.11
N LEU A 266 -21.52 -4.92 -6.81
CA LEU A 266 -21.53 -6.02 -5.84
C LEU A 266 -22.92 -6.31 -5.25
N THR A 267 -23.95 -5.58 -5.66
CA THR A 267 -25.33 -5.79 -5.21
C THR A 267 -25.81 -7.23 -5.47
N PRO A 268 -25.53 -7.87 -6.63
CA PRO A 268 -25.88 -9.27 -6.85
C PRO A 268 -25.26 -10.25 -5.87
N TYR A 269 -24.14 -9.88 -5.23
CA TYR A 269 -23.43 -10.68 -4.23
C TYR A 269 -23.79 -10.31 -2.78
N GLY A 270 -24.83 -9.47 -2.61
CA GLY A 270 -25.32 -9.08 -1.28
C GLY A 270 -24.59 -7.91 -0.63
N VAL A 271 -23.58 -7.33 -1.27
CA VAL A 271 -22.87 -6.13 -0.79
C VAL A 271 -23.59 -4.90 -1.36
N LYS A 272 -24.32 -4.21 -0.51
CA LYS A 272 -25.04 -2.99 -0.88
C LYS A 272 -24.23 -1.76 -0.49
N ASP A 273 -24.50 -0.66 -1.20
CA ASP A 273 -23.93 0.67 -0.90
C ASP A 273 -22.41 0.81 -1.13
N GLU A 274 -21.76 -0.13 -1.83
CA GLU A 274 -20.37 0.02 -2.25
C GLU A 274 -20.33 0.78 -3.59
N PRO A 275 -19.78 2.01 -3.64
CA PRO A 275 -19.73 2.79 -4.87
C PRO A 275 -18.71 2.22 -5.85
N THR A 276 -19.06 2.18 -7.13
CA THR A 276 -18.09 1.87 -8.18
C THR A 276 -17.37 3.14 -8.65
N ALA A 277 -16.11 3.00 -9.04
CA ALA A 277 -15.32 4.13 -9.55
C ALA A 277 -15.94 4.76 -10.81
N GLN A 278 -16.56 3.93 -11.68
CA GLN A 278 -17.27 4.39 -12.86
C GLN A 278 -18.49 5.28 -12.52
N ALA A 279 -19.23 4.91 -11.47
CA ALA A 279 -20.39 5.70 -11.04
C ALA A 279 -19.97 7.12 -10.62
N SER A 280 -18.85 7.27 -9.93
CA SER A 280 -18.32 8.58 -9.52
C SER A 280 -17.89 9.43 -10.73
N ILE A 281 -17.20 8.83 -11.70
CA ILE A 281 -16.81 9.53 -12.94
C ILE A 281 -18.05 9.94 -13.72
N THR A 282 -19.03 9.03 -13.88
CA THR A 282 -20.30 9.31 -14.59
C THR A 282 -21.11 10.40 -13.91
N ALA A 283 -21.08 10.47 -12.57
CA ALA A 283 -21.74 11.53 -11.81
C ALA A 283 -21.11 12.92 -12.02
N GLY A 284 -19.88 13.00 -12.58
CA GLY A 284 -19.20 14.25 -12.87
C GLY A 284 -18.15 14.66 -11.85
N VAL A 285 -17.71 13.77 -10.97
CA VAL A 285 -16.60 14.04 -10.05
C VAL A 285 -15.34 14.42 -10.85
N HIS A 286 -14.62 15.42 -10.37
CA HIS A 286 -13.46 15.93 -11.11
C HIS A 286 -12.24 15.03 -11.00
N VAL A 287 -12.00 14.49 -9.79
CA VAL A 287 -10.88 13.57 -9.50
C VAL A 287 -11.36 12.52 -8.50
N ILE A 288 -11.08 11.26 -8.78
CA ILE A 288 -11.29 10.15 -7.85
C ILE A 288 -9.96 9.55 -7.44
N THR A 289 -9.88 8.98 -6.24
CA THR A 289 -8.74 8.20 -5.77
C THR A 289 -9.19 6.87 -5.17
N PHE A 290 -8.40 5.80 -5.39
CA PHE A 290 -8.69 4.49 -4.80
C PHE A 290 -7.48 3.57 -4.78
N SER A 291 -7.57 2.49 -3.97
CA SER A 291 -6.52 1.49 -3.79
C SER A 291 -6.56 0.40 -4.87
N GLY A 292 -5.40 -0.08 -5.32
CA GLY A 292 -5.29 -1.22 -6.21
C GLY A 292 -5.40 -2.58 -5.51
N ASP A 293 -5.00 -2.66 -4.24
CA ASP A 293 -4.85 -3.89 -3.46
C ASP A 293 -6.03 -4.23 -2.54
N LYS A 294 -7.19 -3.63 -2.79
CA LYS A 294 -8.45 -3.92 -2.10
C LYS A 294 -9.43 -4.61 -3.06
N MET A 295 -10.60 -4.01 -3.28
CA MET A 295 -11.67 -4.59 -4.12
C MET A 295 -11.25 -4.76 -5.58
N LEU A 296 -10.28 -3.98 -6.07
CA LEU A 296 -9.73 -4.17 -7.41
C LEU A 296 -9.00 -5.51 -7.57
N GLY A 297 -8.45 -6.10 -6.50
CA GLY A 297 -7.73 -7.38 -6.57
C GLY A 297 -6.34 -7.28 -7.22
N GLY A 298 -5.79 -6.09 -7.32
CA GLY A 298 -4.47 -5.83 -7.92
C GLY A 298 -3.35 -5.66 -6.90
N PRO A 299 -2.17 -5.18 -7.34
CA PRO A 299 -1.05 -4.86 -6.45
C PRO A 299 -1.35 -3.62 -5.62
N GLN A 300 -0.54 -3.41 -4.57
CA GLN A 300 -0.58 -2.13 -3.85
C GLN A 300 -0.27 -0.99 -4.82
N ALA A 301 -1.26 -0.16 -5.04
CA ALA A 301 -1.20 1.05 -5.87
C ALA A 301 -2.26 2.04 -5.40
N GLY A 302 -2.04 3.32 -5.66
CA GLY A 302 -3.05 4.37 -5.61
C GLY A 302 -3.38 4.81 -7.03
N ILE A 303 -4.63 4.72 -7.40
CA ILE A 303 -5.11 5.18 -8.71
C ILE A 303 -5.71 6.57 -8.53
N ILE A 304 -5.30 7.52 -9.37
CA ILE A 304 -5.87 8.86 -9.46
C ILE A 304 -6.44 8.99 -10.87
N ALA A 305 -7.75 9.19 -10.99
CA ALA A 305 -8.42 9.23 -12.28
C ALA A 305 -9.43 10.40 -12.34
N GLY A 306 -9.73 10.91 -13.52
CA GLY A 306 -10.71 11.98 -13.68
C GLY A 306 -10.49 12.85 -14.89
N LYS A 307 -10.84 14.16 -14.78
CA LYS A 307 -10.74 15.13 -15.86
C LYS A 307 -9.28 15.43 -16.19
N LYS A 308 -8.94 15.40 -17.46
CA LYS A 308 -7.57 15.60 -18.00
C LYS A 308 -6.90 16.87 -17.48
N ALA A 309 -7.67 17.96 -17.33
CA ALA A 309 -7.16 19.24 -16.84
C ALA A 309 -6.48 19.10 -15.46
N TYR A 310 -7.10 18.37 -14.52
CA TYR A 310 -6.56 18.16 -13.17
C TYR A 310 -5.47 17.08 -13.14
N ILE A 311 -5.68 15.97 -13.83
CA ILE A 311 -4.69 14.87 -13.88
C ILE A 311 -3.38 15.35 -14.52
N SER A 312 -3.42 16.22 -15.54
CA SER A 312 -2.22 16.78 -16.15
C SER A 312 -1.44 17.72 -15.22
N ARG A 313 -2.11 18.41 -14.29
CA ARG A 313 -1.46 19.18 -13.23
C ARG A 313 -0.78 18.26 -12.23
N ILE A 314 -1.51 17.27 -11.71
CA ILE A 314 -1.03 16.27 -10.76
C ILE A 314 0.20 15.53 -11.34
N ARG A 315 0.19 15.18 -12.62
CA ARG A 315 1.31 14.52 -13.31
C ARG A 315 2.58 15.37 -13.35
N ARG A 316 2.48 16.68 -13.31
CA ARG A 316 3.64 17.61 -13.28
C ARG A 316 4.14 17.92 -11.89
N ASN A 317 3.40 17.55 -10.85
CA ASN A 317 3.81 17.78 -9.47
C ASN A 317 5.11 17.01 -9.15
N PRO A 318 6.14 17.64 -8.59
CA PRO A 318 7.43 16.99 -8.27
C PRO A 318 7.30 15.80 -7.32
N LEU A 319 6.29 15.80 -6.42
CA LEU A 319 6.04 14.68 -5.50
C LEU A 319 5.69 13.39 -6.24
N LEU A 320 5.11 13.45 -7.43
CA LEU A 320 4.83 12.25 -8.22
C LEU A 320 6.08 11.40 -8.42
N ARG A 321 7.26 12.04 -8.58
CA ARG A 321 8.51 11.29 -8.75
C ARG A 321 8.87 10.45 -7.53
N ALA A 322 8.59 10.94 -6.34
CA ALA A 322 8.82 10.22 -5.09
C ALA A 322 7.76 9.13 -4.83
N LEU A 323 6.55 9.31 -5.36
CA LEU A 323 5.40 8.44 -5.12
C LEU A 323 5.13 7.43 -6.25
N ARG A 324 5.92 7.41 -7.31
CA ARG A 324 5.73 6.54 -8.47
C ARG A 324 5.99 5.07 -8.15
N VAL A 325 5.26 4.20 -8.80
CA VAL A 325 5.42 2.74 -8.71
C VAL A 325 6.54 2.21 -9.63
N ASP A 326 7.01 1.00 -9.35
CA ASP A 326 8.01 0.30 -10.14
C ASP A 326 7.39 -0.51 -11.30
N LYS A 327 8.24 -1.21 -12.05
CA LYS A 327 7.81 -2.03 -13.20
C LYS A 327 6.96 -3.24 -12.81
N LEU A 328 7.17 -3.81 -11.61
CA LEU A 328 6.42 -4.98 -11.13
C LEU A 328 4.98 -4.61 -10.83
N CYS A 329 4.79 -3.47 -10.16
CA CYS A 329 3.48 -2.92 -9.89
C CYS A 329 2.71 -2.60 -11.19
N TYR A 330 3.37 -1.96 -12.18
CA TYR A 330 2.72 -1.71 -13.49
C TYR A 330 2.36 -3.00 -14.22
N GLY A 331 3.22 -4.01 -14.22
CA GLY A 331 2.96 -5.31 -14.82
C GLY A 331 1.74 -5.99 -14.18
N ALA A 332 1.74 -6.11 -12.86
CA ALA A 332 0.64 -6.71 -12.12
C ALA A 332 -0.68 -5.94 -12.29
N LEU A 333 -0.64 -4.60 -12.17
CA LEU A 333 -1.83 -3.77 -12.32
C LEU A 333 -2.41 -3.85 -13.74
N ALA A 334 -1.58 -3.79 -14.77
CA ALA A 334 -2.02 -3.91 -16.15
C ALA A 334 -2.65 -5.28 -16.44
N ALA A 335 -2.09 -6.37 -15.91
CA ALA A 335 -2.68 -7.70 -16.00
C ALA A 335 -4.05 -7.76 -15.28
N THR A 336 -4.13 -7.26 -14.05
CA THR A 336 -5.40 -7.18 -13.31
C THR A 336 -6.47 -6.39 -14.06
N LEU A 337 -6.14 -5.20 -14.60
CA LEU A 337 -7.09 -4.38 -15.36
C LEU A 337 -7.57 -5.06 -16.65
N ARG A 338 -6.71 -5.86 -17.31
CA ARG A 338 -7.14 -6.66 -18.48
C ARG A 338 -8.16 -7.72 -18.13
N LEU A 339 -8.09 -8.35 -16.95
CA LEU A 339 -9.12 -9.31 -16.52
C LEU A 339 -10.50 -8.63 -16.45
N TYR A 340 -10.59 -7.40 -15.92
CA TYR A 340 -11.83 -6.62 -15.97
C TYR A 340 -12.26 -6.30 -17.39
N GLN A 341 -11.34 -5.91 -18.27
CA GLN A 341 -11.64 -5.60 -19.66
C GLN A 341 -12.20 -6.82 -20.41
N PHE A 342 -11.72 -8.01 -20.08
CA PHE A 342 -12.18 -9.26 -20.71
C PHE A 342 -13.36 -9.90 -19.97
N GLY A 343 -13.81 -9.35 -18.85
CA GLY A 343 -14.91 -9.91 -18.05
C GLY A 343 -14.57 -11.21 -17.34
N THR A 344 -13.28 -11.41 -17.00
CA THR A 344 -12.74 -12.63 -16.33
C THR A 344 -12.17 -12.33 -14.94
N ALA A 345 -12.40 -11.11 -14.44
CA ALA A 345 -11.97 -10.68 -13.11
C ALA A 345 -12.82 -11.28 -11.99
#